data_424f2215c0954d50d30678d8cbd0e1c0
#
_entry.id   424f2215c0954d50d30678d8cbd0e1c0
#
_cell.length_a   1.000
_cell.length_b   1.000
_cell.length_c   1.000
_cell.angle_alpha   90.00
_cell.angle_beta   90.00
_cell.angle_gamma   90.00
#
_symmetry.space_group_name_H-M   'P 1'
#
loop_
_entity.id
_entity.type
_entity.pdbx_description
1 polymer ?
#
loop_
_entity_poly.entity_id
_entity_poly.type
_entity_poly.pdbx_seq_one_letter_code
_entity_poly.pdbx_strand_id
1 'polypeptide(L)'
;MKAILTMTVALAISARAEIINFDDAKSGEAPPGWTATQTGKGMARWTVEKDDTAPSKPNVLKQSGEATYPVCLKNDTSVKNGFVEVKFKSITGKEDQAGGVIWRCKDADNYYVARANALEDNVTIYHTINSKRTEKKRAKMKIASNQWHTLRVDFQGNHFKVTFDGQPALEWEDETFTEAGKVGVWTKADSVTLFDDFTYGGK
;
A
#
# COMPACT_ATOMS: atom_id res chain seq x y z
N MET A 1 48.74 28.53 20.00
CA MET A 1 47.25 28.42 19.85
C MET A 1 46.95 27.00 19.35
N LYS A 2 46.33 26.15 20.16
CA LYS A 2 45.89 24.80 19.74
C LYS A 2 44.42 24.90 19.28
N ALA A 3 44.18 24.61 18.01
CA ALA A 3 42.84 24.54 17.47
C ALA A 3 42.16 23.21 17.93
N ILE A 4 41.06 23.32 18.63
CA ILE A 4 40.22 22.16 19.01
C ILE A 4 39.27 21.91 17.85
N LEU A 5 39.45 20.81 17.14
CA LEU A 5 38.53 20.37 16.08
C LEU A 5 37.35 19.64 16.74
N THR A 6 36.20 20.27 16.79
CA THR A 6 34.98 19.67 17.30
C THR A 6 34.35 18.80 16.21
N MET A 7 34.42 17.49 16.38
CA MET A 7 33.81 16.52 15.48
C MET A 7 32.33 16.35 15.87
N THR A 8 31.44 16.90 15.06
CA THR A 8 29.98 16.73 15.24
C THR A 8 29.59 15.36 14.67
N VAL A 9 29.27 14.42 15.55
CA VAL A 9 28.71 13.11 15.16
C VAL A 9 27.23 13.33 14.88
N ALA A 10 26.83 13.30 13.61
CA ALA A 10 25.43 13.24 13.22
C ALA A 10 24.90 11.83 13.53
N LEU A 11 24.04 11.69 14.54
CA LEU A 11 23.28 10.47 14.76
C LEU A 11 22.27 10.35 13.62
N ALA A 12 22.48 9.42 12.70
CA ALA A 12 21.46 9.01 11.75
C ALA A 12 20.37 8.24 12.52
N ILE A 13 19.23 8.89 12.78
CA ILE A 13 18.05 8.22 13.30
C ILE A 13 17.52 7.34 12.16
N SER A 14 17.84 6.05 12.20
CA SER A 14 17.21 5.06 11.33
C SER A 14 15.73 4.97 11.75
N ALA A 15 14.83 5.46 10.92
CA ALA A 15 13.41 5.27 11.15
C ALA A 15 13.11 3.76 11.14
N ARG A 16 12.65 3.25 12.29
CA ARG A 16 12.29 1.83 12.43
C ARG A 16 11.03 1.59 11.59
N ALA A 17 11.02 0.53 10.79
CA ALA A 17 9.81 0.08 10.09
C ALA A 17 8.72 -0.26 11.11
N GLU A 18 7.53 0.27 10.92
CA GLU A 18 6.33 -0.11 11.68
C GLU A 18 5.62 -1.24 10.94
N ILE A 19 5.30 -2.31 11.66
CA ILE A 19 4.55 -3.46 11.13
C ILE A 19 3.16 -3.46 11.79
N ILE A 20 2.12 -3.52 10.98
CA ILE A 20 0.73 -3.55 11.42
C ILE A 20 0.09 -4.84 10.91
N ASN A 21 -0.26 -5.72 11.83
CA ASN A 21 -0.81 -7.04 11.55
C ASN A 21 -2.30 -7.21 11.88
N PHE A 22 -2.95 -6.15 12.40
CA PHE A 22 -4.37 -6.11 12.76
C PHE A 22 -4.81 -7.06 13.89
N ASP A 23 -3.92 -7.81 14.51
CA ASP A 23 -4.24 -8.88 15.47
C ASP A 23 -4.92 -8.37 16.74
N ASP A 24 -4.56 -7.18 17.20
CA ASP A 24 -5.14 -6.52 18.37
C ASP A 24 -6.41 -5.73 18.05
N ALA A 25 -6.83 -5.65 16.78
CA ALA A 25 -7.98 -4.90 16.36
C ALA A 25 -9.28 -5.73 16.50
N LYS A 26 -10.40 -5.05 16.79
CA LYS A 26 -11.69 -5.70 16.96
C LYS A 26 -12.24 -6.19 15.63
N SER A 27 -12.56 -7.48 15.56
CA SER A 27 -13.19 -8.09 14.38
C SER A 27 -14.58 -7.50 14.11
N GLY A 28 -14.91 -7.32 12.81
CA GLY A 28 -16.17 -6.76 12.33
C GLY A 28 -16.19 -5.25 12.18
N GLU A 29 -15.15 -4.54 12.60
CA GLU A 29 -15.03 -3.09 12.52
C GLU A 29 -13.85 -2.67 11.62
N ALA A 30 -13.85 -1.41 11.18
CA ALA A 30 -12.68 -0.83 10.52
C ALA A 30 -11.51 -0.73 11.54
N PRO A 31 -10.26 -0.92 11.11
CA PRO A 31 -9.14 -0.90 12.04
C PRO A 31 -8.94 0.50 12.64
N PRO A 32 -8.68 0.60 13.96
CA PRO A 32 -8.40 1.88 14.59
C PRO A 32 -7.13 2.52 14.00
N GLY A 33 -7.15 3.84 13.85
CA GLY A 33 -6.03 4.57 13.24
C GLY A 33 -5.95 4.47 11.72
N TRP A 34 -7.02 4.01 11.07
CA TRP A 34 -7.17 3.99 9.62
C TRP A 34 -8.43 4.73 9.17
N THR A 35 -8.38 5.28 7.97
CA THR A 35 -9.54 5.88 7.30
C THR A 35 -9.97 4.99 6.15
N ALA A 36 -11.08 4.28 6.36
CA ALA A 36 -11.77 3.50 5.33
C ALA A 36 -12.53 4.45 4.41
N THR A 37 -12.22 4.46 3.13
CA THR A 37 -12.79 5.36 2.12
C THR A 37 -12.70 4.75 0.72
N GLN A 38 -12.94 5.57 -0.29
CA GLN A 38 -12.85 5.18 -1.70
C GLN A 38 -12.61 6.40 -2.60
N THR A 39 -12.07 6.17 -3.79
CA THR A 39 -12.11 7.10 -4.91
C THR A 39 -13.31 6.78 -5.78
N GLY A 40 -14.04 7.79 -6.23
CA GLY A 40 -15.16 7.62 -7.15
C GLY A 40 -16.44 7.09 -6.46
N LYS A 41 -17.20 6.24 -7.16
CA LYS A 41 -18.54 5.79 -6.75
C LYS A 41 -18.49 4.41 -6.09
N GLY A 42 -19.61 4.05 -5.43
CA GLY A 42 -19.81 2.74 -4.82
C GLY A 42 -19.76 2.80 -3.29
N MET A 43 -19.51 1.65 -2.66
CA MET A 43 -19.46 1.52 -1.22
C MET A 43 -18.35 0.54 -0.83
N ALA A 44 -17.19 1.05 -0.54
CA ALA A 44 -16.09 0.25 0.00
C ALA A 44 -16.45 -0.23 1.42
N ARG A 45 -16.10 -1.48 1.73
CA ARG A 45 -16.29 -2.05 3.06
C ARG A 45 -14.99 -2.64 3.56
N TRP A 46 -14.39 -1.97 4.53
CA TRP A 46 -13.15 -2.36 5.17
C TRP A 46 -13.43 -2.82 6.60
N THR A 47 -13.10 -4.07 6.90
CA THR A 47 -13.32 -4.68 8.23
C THR A 47 -12.13 -5.53 8.63
N VAL A 48 -11.84 -5.58 9.92
CA VAL A 48 -10.93 -6.59 10.47
C VAL A 48 -11.71 -7.91 10.58
N GLU A 49 -11.13 -9.00 10.09
CA GLU A 49 -11.75 -10.33 10.15
C GLU A 49 -10.71 -11.39 10.51
N LYS A 50 -11.16 -12.51 11.06
CA LYS A 50 -10.29 -13.67 11.33
C LYS A 50 -10.01 -14.42 10.04
N ASP A 51 -8.76 -14.83 9.84
CA ASP A 51 -8.36 -15.73 8.76
C ASP A 51 -7.25 -16.69 9.25
N ASP A 52 -7.55 -18.00 9.25
CA ASP A 52 -6.62 -19.02 9.71
C ASP A 52 -5.40 -19.20 8.79
N THR A 53 -5.45 -18.62 7.59
CA THR A 53 -4.35 -18.63 6.61
C THR A 53 -3.50 -17.37 6.65
N ALA A 54 -3.83 -16.40 7.55
CA ALA A 54 -3.10 -15.15 7.68
C ALA A 54 -1.60 -15.39 7.95
N PRO A 55 -0.71 -14.57 7.37
CA PRO A 55 0.72 -14.59 7.69
C PRO A 55 0.99 -14.32 9.15
N SER A 56 0.34 -13.31 9.74
CA SER A 56 0.18 -13.16 11.17
C SER A 56 -1.24 -13.57 11.58
N LYS A 57 -1.45 -13.94 12.81
CA LYS A 57 -2.74 -14.45 13.29
C LYS A 57 -3.15 -13.76 14.58
N PRO A 58 -4.47 -13.59 14.80
CA PRO A 58 -5.58 -14.24 14.11
C PRO A 58 -6.29 -13.39 13.04
N ASN A 59 -5.94 -12.12 12.84
CA ASN A 59 -6.76 -11.16 12.11
C ASN A 59 -6.09 -10.66 10.83
N VAL A 60 -6.91 -10.20 9.90
CA VAL A 60 -6.53 -9.53 8.66
C VAL A 60 -7.43 -8.30 8.43
N LEU A 61 -6.98 -7.35 7.65
CA LEU A 61 -7.84 -6.31 7.09
C LEU A 61 -8.47 -6.83 5.80
N LYS A 62 -9.79 -6.82 5.70
CA LYS A 62 -10.55 -7.28 4.53
C LYS A 62 -11.29 -6.13 3.86
N GLN A 63 -11.18 -6.05 2.54
CA GLN A 63 -12.09 -5.31 1.68
C GLN A 63 -13.11 -6.28 1.08
N SER A 64 -14.42 -5.98 1.18
CA SER A 64 -15.51 -6.82 0.67
C SER A 64 -16.68 -6.04 0.07
N GLY A 65 -16.57 -4.71 -0.04
CA GLY A 65 -17.56 -3.87 -0.73
C GLY A 65 -17.23 -3.73 -2.21
N GLU A 66 -18.10 -3.04 -2.93
CA GLU A 66 -17.93 -2.71 -4.35
C GLU A 66 -17.83 -1.21 -4.52
N ALA A 67 -16.72 -0.71 -5.06
CA ALA A 67 -16.50 0.70 -5.33
C ALA A 67 -15.50 0.88 -6.49
N THR A 68 -15.47 2.06 -7.10
CA THR A 68 -14.55 2.34 -8.21
C THR A 68 -13.11 1.99 -7.80
N TYR A 69 -12.63 2.56 -6.69
CA TYR A 69 -11.35 2.20 -6.08
C TYR A 69 -11.49 2.26 -4.55
N PRO A 70 -11.70 1.12 -3.87
CA PRO A 70 -11.64 1.05 -2.42
C PRO A 70 -10.24 1.43 -1.90
N VAL A 71 -10.18 2.32 -0.93
CA VAL A 71 -8.97 2.89 -0.32
C VAL A 71 -9.06 2.77 1.20
N CYS A 72 -7.98 2.35 1.86
CA CYS A 72 -7.85 2.41 3.31
C CYS A 72 -6.50 3.03 3.68
N LEU A 73 -6.52 4.22 4.29
CA LEU A 73 -5.34 5.03 4.58
C LEU A 73 -4.95 4.91 6.04
N LYS A 74 -3.67 4.66 6.31
CA LYS A 74 -3.12 4.74 7.65
C LYS A 74 -3.06 6.22 8.07
N ASN A 75 -3.76 6.54 9.17
CA ASN A 75 -3.73 7.87 9.76
C ASN A 75 -2.33 8.16 10.34
N ASP A 76 -2.05 9.40 10.65
CA ASP A 76 -0.82 9.82 11.31
C ASP A 76 0.47 9.39 10.59
N THR A 77 0.39 9.22 9.26
CA THR A 77 1.55 8.95 8.41
C THR A 77 1.83 10.11 7.47
N SER A 78 3.13 10.41 7.29
CA SER A 78 3.61 11.44 6.38
C SER A 78 4.99 11.04 5.89
N VAL A 79 5.04 10.30 4.76
CA VAL A 79 6.27 9.73 4.21
C VAL A 79 6.60 10.40 2.88
N LYS A 80 7.77 11.06 2.81
CA LYS A 80 8.29 11.67 1.58
C LYS A 80 9.17 10.71 0.81
N ASN A 81 10.09 10.05 1.51
CA ASN A 81 11.01 9.05 1.00
C ASN A 81 11.00 7.84 1.94
N GLY A 82 11.07 6.64 1.38
CA GLY A 82 11.00 5.42 2.19
C GLY A 82 10.43 4.25 1.43
N PHE A 83 9.57 3.49 2.10
CA PHE A 83 8.89 2.35 1.48
C PHE A 83 7.51 2.12 2.09
N VAL A 84 6.68 1.38 1.37
CA VAL A 84 5.45 0.77 1.83
C VAL A 84 5.36 -0.65 1.29
N GLU A 85 4.94 -1.59 2.14
CA GLU A 85 4.82 -3.00 1.82
C GLU A 85 3.57 -3.58 2.47
N VAL A 86 2.96 -4.57 1.83
CA VAL A 86 1.83 -5.31 2.40
C VAL A 86 1.84 -6.74 1.89
N LYS A 87 1.41 -7.67 2.73
CA LYS A 87 0.96 -8.99 2.29
C LYS A 87 -0.53 -8.91 1.94
N PHE A 88 -0.91 -9.42 0.78
CA PHE A 88 -2.30 -9.43 0.35
C PHE A 88 -2.68 -10.78 -0.26
N LYS A 89 -3.97 -11.11 -0.20
CA LYS A 89 -4.56 -12.29 -0.82
C LYS A 89 -5.88 -11.92 -1.48
N SER A 90 -5.92 -11.93 -2.81
CA SER A 90 -7.16 -11.74 -3.57
C SER A 90 -8.00 -13.00 -3.52
N ILE A 91 -9.19 -12.94 -2.91
CA ILE A 91 -10.05 -14.09 -2.68
C ILE A 91 -10.99 -14.33 -3.84
N THR A 92 -11.70 -13.27 -4.28
CA THR A 92 -12.69 -13.33 -5.35
C THR A 92 -12.91 -11.94 -5.96
N GLY A 93 -13.55 -11.91 -7.08
CA GLY A 93 -13.97 -10.77 -7.88
C GLY A 93 -14.16 -11.23 -9.31
N LYS A 94 -15.20 -10.73 -9.98
CA LYS A 94 -15.47 -11.04 -11.40
C LYS A 94 -14.88 -9.98 -12.32
N GLU A 95 -14.93 -8.74 -11.88
CA GLU A 95 -14.37 -7.59 -12.61
C GLU A 95 -12.89 -7.42 -12.31
N ASP A 96 -12.49 -7.61 -11.04
CA ASP A 96 -11.09 -7.47 -10.62
C ASP A 96 -10.74 -8.41 -9.46
N GLN A 97 -9.46 -8.78 -9.34
CA GLN A 97 -8.87 -9.47 -8.20
C GLN A 97 -7.53 -8.82 -7.88
N ALA A 98 -7.60 -7.64 -7.28
CA ALA A 98 -6.46 -6.76 -7.10
C ALA A 98 -6.14 -6.51 -5.61
N GLY A 99 -4.85 -6.39 -5.31
CA GLY A 99 -4.33 -5.84 -4.06
C GLY A 99 -3.23 -4.82 -4.35
N GLY A 100 -3.21 -3.71 -3.63
CA GLY A 100 -2.28 -2.63 -3.89
C GLY A 100 -1.85 -1.85 -2.65
N VAL A 101 -0.78 -1.07 -2.81
CA VAL A 101 -0.27 -0.11 -1.82
C VAL A 101 -0.32 1.30 -2.38
N ILE A 102 -0.61 2.25 -1.51
CA ILE A 102 -0.67 3.69 -1.78
C ILE A 102 0.50 4.39 -1.10
N TRP A 103 1.10 5.38 -1.76
CA TRP A 103 2.10 6.28 -1.16
C TRP A 103 1.91 7.72 -1.63
N ARG A 104 2.51 8.66 -0.87
CA ARG A 104 2.38 10.11 -1.06
C ARG A 104 0.94 10.56 -1.27
N CYS A 105 0.02 9.92 -0.55
CA CYS A 105 -1.41 10.23 -0.64
C CYS A 105 -1.71 11.55 0.05
N LYS A 106 -2.32 12.49 -0.69
CA LYS A 106 -2.85 13.76 -0.18
C LYS A 106 -4.26 13.57 0.38
N ASP A 107 -5.10 12.86 -0.38
CA ASP A 107 -6.49 12.57 -0.08
C ASP A 107 -6.96 11.34 -0.89
N ALA A 108 -8.25 10.97 -0.78
CA ALA A 108 -8.82 9.82 -1.48
C ALA A 108 -8.83 9.94 -3.02
N ASP A 109 -8.53 11.11 -3.58
CA ASP A 109 -8.61 11.41 -5.00
C ASP A 109 -7.24 11.75 -5.62
N ASN A 110 -6.17 11.86 -4.77
CA ASN A 110 -4.85 12.32 -5.20
C ASN A 110 -3.74 11.49 -4.53
N TYR A 111 -3.21 10.48 -5.25
CA TYR A 111 -2.21 9.55 -4.73
C TYR A 111 -1.48 8.78 -5.83
N TYR A 112 -0.33 8.18 -5.49
CA TYR A 112 0.24 7.08 -6.25
C TYR A 112 -0.26 5.74 -5.74
N VAL A 113 -0.41 4.77 -6.64
CA VAL A 113 -0.72 3.38 -6.31
C VAL A 113 0.04 2.40 -7.19
N ALA A 114 0.58 1.35 -6.58
CA ALA A 114 1.02 0.14 -7.25
C ALA A 114 0.08 -0.99 -6.85
N ARG A 115 -0.34 -1.79 -7.83
CA ARG A 115 -1.21 -2.94 -7.58
C ARG A 115 -0.77 -4.18 -8.35
N ALA A 116 -1.06 -5.36 -7.82
CA ALA A 116 -1.01 -6.63 -8.52
C ALA A 116 -2.43 -7.15 -8.74
N ASN A 117 -2.70 -7.80 -9.88
CA ASN A 117 -4.03 -8.29 -10.24
C ASN A 117 -3.97 -9.70 -10.81
N ALA A 118 -4.65 -10.63 -10.14
CA ALA A 118 -4.65 -12.04 -10.50
C ALA A 118 -5.45 -12.36 -11.78
N LEU A 119 -6.48 -11.58 -12.12
CA LEU A 119 -7.24 -11.77 -13.37
C LEU A 119 -6.47 -11.27 -14.60
N GLU A 120 -5.59 -10.31 -14.41
CA GLU A 120 -4.84 -9.69 -15.51
C GLU A 120 -3.38 -10.18 -15.61
N ASP A 121 -2.88 -10.92 -14.61
CA ASP A 121 -1.48 -11.37 -14.52
C ASP A 121 -0.48 -10.22 -14.72
N ASN A 122 -0.64 -9.15 -13.94
CA ASN A 122 0.27 -8.00 -14.03
C ASN A 122 0.42 -7.22 -12.72
N VAL A 123 1.56 -6.54 -12.60
CA VAL A 123 1.83 -5.48 -11.63
C VAL A 123 1.85 -4.15 -12.37
N THR A 124 1.16 -3.13 -11.84
CA THR A 124 1.00 -1.85 -12.53
C THR A 124 1.11 -0.68 -11.57
N ILE A 125 1.79 0.39 -11.98
CA ILE A 125 1.79 1.69 -11.29
C ILE A 125 0.81 2.64 -11.96
N TYR A 126 0.10 3.40 -11.14
CA TYR A 126 -0.76 4.51 -11.54
C TYR A 126 -0.49 5.73 -10.68
N HIS A 127 -0.86 6.90 -11.19
CA HIS A 127 -1.26 8.01 -10.35
C HIS A 127 -2.78 8.26 -10.48
N THR A 128 -3.37 8.73 -9.40
CA THR A 128 -4.76 9.23 -9.36
C THR A 128 -4.70 10.72 -9.08
N ILE A 129 -5.31 11.53 -9.94
CA ILE A 129 -5.38 12.99 -9.80
C ILE A 129 -6.83 13.39 -10.00
N ASN A 130 -7.42 14.03 -8.97
CA ASN A 130 -8.83 14.44 -8.99
C ASN A 130 -9.74 13.29 -9.39
N SER A 131 -9.60 12.13 -8.74
CA SER A 131 -10.31 10.87 -8.98
C SER A 131 -10.01 10.18 -10.32
N LYS A 132 -9.23 10.80 -11.21
CA LYS A 132 -8.86 10.19 -12.50
C LYS A 132 -7.57 9.40 -12.37
N ARG A 133 -7.68 8.07 -12.45
CA ARG A 133 -6.54 7.16 -12.46
C ARG A 133 -5.92 7.06 -13.87
N THR A 134 -4.61 7.19 -13.94
CA THR A 134 -3.83 7.07 -15.19
C THR A 134 -2.75 6.02 -15.00
N GLU A 135 -2.71 5.01 -15.89
CA GLU A 135 -1.64 4.02 -15.92
C GLU A 135 -0.32 4.67 -16.36
N LYS A 136 0.74 4.29 -15.68
CA LYS A 136 2.09 4.80 -15.95
C LYS A 136 3.04 3.72 -16.44
N LYS A 137 3.05 2.57 -15.78
CA LYS A 137 3.91 1.45 -16.18
C LYS A 137 3.30 0.13 -15.73
N ARG A 138 3.45 -0.91 -16.56
CA ARG A 138 2.94 -2.25 -16.33
C ARG A 138 4.02 -3.29 -16.58
N ALA A 139 4.06 -4.32 -15.75
CA ALA A 139 4.86 -5.53 -15.95
C ALA A 139 3.93 -6.75 -15.95
N LYS A 140 4.13 -7.66 -16.90
CA LYS A 140 3.44 -8.95 -16.90
C LYS A 140 4.10 -9.87 -15.88
N MET A 141 3.32 -10.34 -14.92
CA MET A 141 3.76 -11.25 -13.87
C MET A 141 2.60 -12.19 -13.53
N LYS A 142 2.89 -13.48 -13.35
CA LYS A 142 1.90 -14.45 -12.90
C LYS A 142 1.53 -14.17 -11.46
N ILE A 143 0.22 -14.02 -11.20
CA ILE A 143 -0.31 -13.73 -9.88
C ILE A 143 -1.42 -14.74 -9.58
N ALA A 144 -1.23 -15.55 -8.56
CA ALA A 144 -2.21 -16.58 -8.20
C ALA A 144 -3.34 -15.99 -7.35
N SER A 145 -4.58 -16.28 -7.72
CA SER A 145 -5.73 -16.02 -6.84
C SER A 145 -5.65 -16.91 -5.59
N ASN A 146 -6.22 -16.42 -4.50
CA ASN A 146 -6.34 -17.16 -3.23
C ASN A 146 -4.99 -17.62 -2.63
N GLN A 147 -3.92 -16.89 -2.93
CA GLN A 147 -2.60 -17.05 -2.34
C GLN A 147 -2.10 -15.74 -1.74
N TRP A 148 -1.31 -15.82 -0.68
CA TRP A 148 -0.64 -14.67 -0.09
C TRP A 148 0.54 -14.25 -0.96
N HIS A 149 0.59 -12.97 -1.25
CA HIS A 149 1.64 -12.30 -2.01
C HIS A 149 2.14 -11.08 -1.26
N THR A 150 3.37 -10.70 -1.51
CA THR A 150 3.95 -9.46 -0.98
C THR A 150 4.14 -8.44 -2.08
N LEU A 151 3.60 -7.25 -1.89
CA LEU A 151 3.82 -6.10 -2.78
C LEU A 151 4.50 -4.98 -2.01
N ARG A 152 5.62 -4.50 -2.54
CA ARG A 152 6.43 -3.43 -1.96
C ARG A 152 6.73 -2.34 -2.98
N VAL A 153 6.72 -1.10 -2.53
CA VAL A 153 7.22 0.06 -3.26
C VAL A 153 8.26 0.76 -2.40
N ASP A 154 9.48 0.89 -2.91
CA ASP A 154 10.50 1.79 -2.41
C ASP A 154 10.44 3.09 -3.22
N PHE A 155 10.48 4.24 -2.56
CA PHE A 155 10.38 5.56 -3.21
C PHE A 155 11.38 6.56 -2.63
N GLN A 156 12.16 7.17 -3.53
CA GLN A 156 13.18 8.14 -3.20
C GLN A 156 13.22 9.26 -4.25
N GLY A 157 12.96 10.52 -3.84
CA GLY A 157 12.82 11.61 -4.79
C GLY A 157 11.69 11.31 -5.78
N ASN A 158 11.98 11.34 -7.07
CA ASN A 158 11.05 11.00 -8.15
C ASN A 158 11.15 9.54 -8.63
N HIS A 159 12.03 8.74 -8.02
CA HIS A 159 12.28 7.35 -8.42
C HIS A 159 11.50 6.36 -7.55
N PHE A 160 10.80 5.41 -8.20
CA PHE A 160 9.98 4.38 -7.57
C PHE A 160 10.39 3.00 -8.06
N LYS A 161 10.55 2.08 -7.13
CA LYS A 161 10.88 0.68 -7.41
C LYS A 161 9.82 -0.22 -6.79
N VAL A 162 9.19 -1.07 -7.62
CA VAL A 162 8.20 -2.05 -7.19
C VAL A 162 8.79 -3.44 -7.20
N THR A 163 8.60 -4.17 -6.10
CA THR A 163 8.89 -5.59 -6.01
C THR A 163 7.62 -6.38 -5.71
N PHE A 164 7.51 -7.57 -6.29
CA PHE A 164 6.43 -8.52 -6.06
C PHE A 164 7.02 -9.86 -5.68
N ASP A 165 6.61 -10.41 -4.52
CA ASP A 165 7.17 -11.63 -3.91
C ASP A 165 8.70 -11.62 -3.87
N GLY A 166 9.27 -10.45 -3.50
CA GLY A 166 10.72 -10.23 -3.42
C GLY A 166 11.44 -10.08 -4.76
N GLN A 167 10.75 -10.24 -5.89
CA GLN A 167 11.34 -10.08 -7.22
C GLN A 167 11.12 -8.66 -7.76
N PRO A 168 12.09 -8.04 -8.42
CA PRO A 168 11.89 -6.77 -9.11
C PRO A 168 10.78 -6.89 -10.16
N ALA A 169 9.76 -6.02 -10.06
CA ALA A 169 8.65 -5.98 -11.00
C ALA A 169 8.81 -4.85 -12.01
N LEU A 170 8.99 -3.62 -11.52
CA LEU A 170 9.16 -2.45 -12.38
C LEU A 170 9.78 -1.27 -11.61
N GLU A 171 10.36 -0.35 -12.36
CA GLU A 171 10.84 0.94 -11.88
C GLU A 171 10.21 2.05 -12.72
N TRP A 172 9.97 3.20 -12.11
CA TRP A 172 9.36 4.35 -12.77
C TRP A 172 9.73 5.66 -12.07
N GLU A 173 9.76 6.75 -12.83
CA GLU A 173 10.04 8.10 -12.35
C GLU A 173 8.85 9.02 -12.61
N ASP A 174 8.50 9.84 -11.61
CA ASP A 174 7.42 10.82 -11.72
C ASP A 174 7.54 11.90 -10.64
N GLU A 175 7.13 13.14 -10.99
CA GLU A 175 7.17 14.31 -10.11
C GLU A 175 5.78 14.88 -9.81
N THR A 176 4.71 14.13 -10.07
CA THR A 176 3.32 14.59 -9.83
C THR A 176 3.07 14.90 -8.35
N PHE A 177 3.52 14.02 -7.45
CA PHE A 177 3.43 14.24 -6.01
C PHE A 177 4.84 14.19 -5.40
N THR A 178 5.39 15.37 -5.08
CA THR A 178 6.76 15.50 -4.55
C THR A 178 6.81 15.60 -3.04
N GLU A 179 5.67 15.92 -2.40
CA GLU A 179 5.60 16.13 -0.96
C GLU A 179 5.33 14.81 -0.21
N ALA A 180 5.58 14.86 1.11
CA ALA A 180 5.20 13.76 1.99
C ALA A 180 3.69 13.58 2.02
N GLY A 181 3.23 12.34 2.15
CA GLY A 181 1.82 12.02 2.22
C GLY A 181 1.56 10.71 2.95
N LYS A 182 0.29 10.36 3.07
CA LYS A 182 -0.13 9.12 3.73
C LYS A 182 0.26 7.90 2.90
N VAL A 183 0.31 6.76 3.59
CA VAL A 183 0.41 5.42 2.99
C VAL A 183 -0.85 4.63 3.29
N GLY A 184 -1.11 3.56 2.53
CA GLY A 184 -2.31 2.76 2.73
C GLY A 184 -2.41 1.59 1.78
N VAL A 185 -3.58 0.94 1.78
CA VAL A 185 -3.92 -0.19 0.90
C VAL A 185 -5.06 0.16 -0.05
N TRP A 186 -5.15 -0.59 -1.14
CA TRP A 186 -6.02 -0.28 -2.27
C TRP A 186 -6.54 -1.54 -2.95
N THR A 187 -7.77 -1.49 -3.42
CA THR A 187 -8.30 -2.49 -4.36
C THR A 187 -9.10 -1.84 -5.50
N LYS A 188 -9.74 -2.63 -6.34
CA LYS A 188 -10.56 -2.17 -7.46
C LYS A 188 -11.86 -2.95 -7.56
N ALA A 189 -12.94 -2.25 -7.93
CA ALA A 189 -14.25 -2.79 -8.28
C ALA A 189 -14.80 -3.76 -7.20
N ASP A 190 -15.11 -4.97 -7.59
CA ASP A 190 -15.66 -6.04 -6.77
C ASP A 190 -14.61 -6.95 -6.12
N SER A 191 -13.32 -6.52 -6.11
CA SER A 191 -12.25 -7.31 -5.49
C SER A 191 -12.52 -7.54 -4.01
N VAL A 192 -12.65 -8.81 -3.60
CA VAL A 192 -12.56 -9.21 -2.20
C VAL A 192 -11.12 -9.57 -1.91
N THR A 193 -10.46 -8.77 -1.09
CA THR A 193 -9.01 -8.90 -0.82
C THR A 193 -8.72 -8.78 0.66
N LEU A 194 -7.87 -9.67 1.16
CA LEU A 194 -7.30 -9.65 2.50
C LEU A 194 -5.93 -8.98 2.47
N PHE A 195 -5.62 -8.26 3.55
CA PHE A 195 -4.34 -7.59 3.77
C PHE A 195 -3.83 -7.89 5.17
N ASP A 196 -2.51 -8.11 5.27
CA ASP A 196 -1.83 -8.40 6.52
C ASP A 196 -0.39 -7.88 6.48
N ASP A 197 0.28 -7.81 7.65
CA ASP A 197 1.68 -7.39 7.78
C ASP A 197 1.97 -6.09 6.99
N PHE A 198 1.08 -5.10 7.08
CA PHE A 198 1.33 -3.81 6.46
C PHE A 198 2.52 -3.12 7.11
N THR A 199 3.51 -2.79 6.31
CA THR A 199 4.76 -2.22 6.79
C THR A 199 5.12 -0.96 6.02
N TYR A 200 5.60 0.05 6.71
CA TYR A 200 6.13 1.26 6.09
C TYR A 200 7.28 1.83 6.90
N GLY A 201 8.09 2.65 6.25
CA GLY A 201 9.18 3.37 6.90
C GLY A 201 9.60 4.58 6.09
N GLY A 202 9.98 5.66 6.78
CA GLY A 202 10.58 6.86 6.19
C GLY A 202 12.10 6.86 6.31
N LYS A 203 12.75 7.64 5.46
CA LYS A 203 14.20 7.96 5.53
C LYS A 203 14.38 9.42 5.87
#